data_fda83fa60be75a1b40de192ca5745336
#
_entry.id   fda83fa60be75a1b40de192ca5745336
#
_cell.length_a   1.000
_cell.length_b   1.000
_cell.length_c   1.000
_cell.angle_alpha   90.00
_cell.angle_beta   90.00
_cell.angle_gamma   90.00
#
_symmetry.space_group_name_H-M   'P 1'
#
loop_
_entity.id
_entity.type
_entity.pdbx_description
1 polymer ?
#
loop_
_entity_poly.entity_id
_entity_poly.type
_entity_poly.pdbx_seq_one_letter_code
_entity_poly.pdbx_strand_id
1 'polypeptide(L)'
;MRNSRLDRILYIQQVLVQGGVLNKQQTADRFGVSEKTIQRDLDTLRNHFADSEPRREILYNSAKGGYLLDDTLSRFLTSSEILAVCKILLESRSMVKEEMFPILDKLILACTPLDRLNQVKDLISNERFHYVEPQHGRKFIESLWEIGTAIENHNLMEITYCRTHGGETRVRTIEPVGILFSEYYFYLAAFIEGIDKDKHFKNPQD
;
A
#
# COMPACT_ATOMS: atom_id res chain seq x y z
N MET A 1 4.66 33.84 5.91
CA MET A 1 3.97 32.63 6.42
C MET A 1 2.97 33.08 7.48
N ARG A 2 1.71 32.62 7.44
CA ARG A 2 0.74 32.87 8.51
C ARG A 2 1.20 32.12 9.76
N ASN A 3 1.62 32.87 10.80
CA ASN A 3 2.06 32.29 12.09
C ASN A 3 0.87 32.08 13.04
N SER A 4 -0.24 31.51 12.56
CA SER A 4 -1.39 31.25 13.41
C SER A 4 -1.12 30.03 14.32
N ARG A 5 -1.81 29.96 15.46
CA ARG A 5 -1.77 28.78 16.33
C ARG A 5 -2.15 27.51 15.57
N LEU A 6 -3.13 27.61 14.66
CA LEU A 6 -3.59 26.48 13.86
C LEU A 6 -2.50 25.97 12.92
N ASP A 7 -1.82 26.89 12.19
CA ASP A 7 -0.72 26.50 11.27
C ASP A 7 0.39 25.77 12.01
N ARG A 8 0.69 26.21 13.25
CA ARG A 8 1.71 25.60 14.09
C ARG A 8 1.31 24.21 14.58
N ILE A 9 0.07 24.03 15.07
CA ILE A 9 -0.45 22.73 15.49
C ILE A 9 -0.47 21.75 14.33
N LEU A 10 -0.94 22.14 13.15
CA LEU A 10 -0.96 21.31 11.95
C LEU A 10 0.45 20.92 11.51
N TYR A 11 1.40 21.83 11.57
CA TYR A 11 2.81 21.52 11.29
C TYR A 11 3.37 20.48 12.26
N ILE A 12 3.16 20.66 13.58
CA ILE A 12 3.60 19.72 14.62
C ILE A 12 2.96 18.35 14.37
N GLN A 13 1.66 18.32 14.14
CA GLN A 13 0.92 17.08 13.83
C GLN A 13 1.50 16.39 12.60
N GLN A 14 1.74 17.12 11.53
CA GLN A 14 2.30 16.57 10.29
C GLN A 14 3.66 15.93 10.52
N VAL A 15 4.58 16.63 11.22
CA VAL A 15 5.91 16.09 11.55
C VAL A 15 5.81 14.80 12.34
N LEU A 16 4.97 14.78 13.39
CA LEU A 16 4.80 13.61 14.26
C LEU A 16 4.17 12.43 13.51
N VAL A 17 3.11 12.66 12.73
CA VAL A 17 2.42 11.60 11.98
C VAL A 17 3.30 11.01 10.88
N GLN A 18 4.22 11.79 10.33
CA GLN A 18 5.20 11.31 9.34
C GLN A 18 6.41 10.59 9.96
N GLY A 19 6.38 10.31 11.27
CA GLY A 19 7.48 9.66 11.98
C GLY A 19 8.69 10.56 12.25
N GLY A 20 8.55 11.86 12.03
CA GLY A 20 9.59 12.84 12.31
C GLY A 20 9.80 13.08 13.80
N VAL A 21 11.00 13.56 14.15
CA VAL A 21 11.35 13.98 15.51
C VAL A 21 11.13 15.48 15.64
N LEU A 22 10.28 15.89 16.58
CA LEU A 22 9.98 17.28 16.85
C LEU A 22 10.92 17.84 17.94
N ASN A 23 11.81 18.75 17.59
CA ASN A 23 12.60 19.50 18.56
C ASN A 23 11.87 20.79 18.96
N LYS A 24 11.63 20.98 20.28
CA LYS A 24 10.87 22.13 20.76
C LYS A 24 11.52 23.46 20.44
N GLN A 25 12.82 23.57 20.66
CA GLN A 25 13.54 24.83 20.43
C GLN A 25 13.53 25.21 18.95
N GLN A 26 13.88 24.29 18.07
CA GLN A 26 13.87 24.52 16.63
C GLN A 26 12.46 24.89 16.12
N THR A 27 11.44 24.26 16.68
CA THR A 27 10.05 24.57 16.34
C THR A 27 9.64 25.95 16.86
N ALA A 28 10.05 26.30 18.07
CA ALA A 28 9.83 27.62 18.66
C ALA A 28 10.47 28.73 17.82
N ASP A 29 11.72 28.54 17.42
CA ASP A 29 12.49 29.47 16.57
C ASP A 29 11.82 29.63 15.19
N ARG A 30 11.39 28.51 14.59
CA ARG A 30 10.70 28.50 13.28
C ARG A 30 9.44 29.35 13.27
N PHE A 31 8.65 29.32 14.35
CA PHE A 31 7.37 30.02 14.45
C PHE A 31 7.45 31.35 15.23
N GLY A 32 8.64 31.72 15.73
CA GLY A 32 8.87 32.95 16.51
C GLY A 32 8.08 32.96 17.82
N VAL A 33 7.96 31.82 18.51
CA VAL A 33 7.21 31.65 19.78
C VAL A 33 8.11 31.05 20.85
N SER A 34 7.66 31.08 22.11
CA SER A 34 8.39 30.44 23.20
C SER A 34 8.23 28.91 23.20
N GLU A 35 9.20 28.16 23.73
CA GLU A 35 9.11 26.72 23.94
C GLU A 35 7.89 26.32 24.80
N LYS A 36 7.49 27.19 25.74
CA LYS A 36 6.28 27.01 26.55
C LYS A 36 5.02 26.99 25.70
N THR A 37 4.99 27.78 24.62
CA THR A 37 3.90 27.76 23.63
C THR A 37 3.87 26.45 22.87
N ILE A 38 5.04 25.96 22.40
CA ILE A 38 5.15 24.65 21.75
C ILE A 38 4.71 23.52 22.70
N GLN A 39 5.08 23.60 23.98
CA GLN A 39 4.63 22.60 24.98
C GLN A 39 3.10 22.55 25.07
N ARG A 40 2.41 23.69 25.12
CA ARG A 40 0.94 23.75 25.15
C ARG A 40 0.30 23.15 23.87
N ASP A 41 0.94 23.37 22.73
CA ASP A 41 0.46 22.79 21.47
C ASP A 41 0.67 21.28 21.44
N LEU A 42 1.80 20.77 21.96
CA LEU A 42 2.04 19.34 22.15
C LEU A 42 1.02 18.72 23.13
N ASP A 43 0.67 19.40 24.21
CA ASP A 43 -0.33 18.91 25.18
C ASP A 43 -1.73 18.86 24.54
N THR A 44 -2.06 19.83 23.66
CA THR A 44 -3.28 19.78 22.86
C THR A 44 -3.32 18.57 21.95
N LEU A 45 -2.20 18.27 21.26
CA LEU A 45 -2.09 17.10 20.39
C LEU A 45 -2.06 15.78 21.16
N ARG A 46 -1.49 15.74 22.38
CA ARG A 46 -1.55 14.55 23.25
C ARG A 46 -2.99 14.17 23.58
N ASN A 47 -3.81 15.14 23.95
CA ASN A 47 -5.23 14.89 24.22
C ASN A 47 -5.94 14.37 22.96
N HIS A 48 -5.69 15.01 21.81
CA HIS A 48 -6.27 14.58 20.53
C HIS A 48 -5.87 13.15 20.15
N PHE A 49 -4.60 12.78 20.31
CA PHE A 49 -4.12 11.44 20.00
C PHE A 49 -4.54 10.39 21.04
N ALA A 50 -4.73 10.78 22.30
CA ALA A 50 -5.24 9.89 23.33
C ALA A 50 -6.70 9.48 23.07
N ASP A 51 -7.49 10.37 22.47
CA ASP A 51 -8.90 10.15 22.12
C ASP A 51 -9.07 9.52 20.73
N SER A 52 -7.97 9.33 19.98
CA SER A 52 -8.01 8.73 18.63
C SER A 52 -8.04 7.19 18.69
N GLU A 53 -8.62 6.56 17.66
CA GLU A 53 -8.50 5.10 17.46
C GLU A 53 -7.63 4.80 16.22
N PRO A 54 -6.51 4.04 16.38
CA PRO A 54 -5.96 3.57 17.66
C PRO A 54 -5.37 4.70 18.48
N ARG A 55 -5.38 4.52 19.81
CA ARG A 55 -4.75 5.46 20.77
C ARG A 55 -3.25 5.57 20.47
N ARG A 56 -2.73 6.81 20.45
CA ARG A 56 -1.32 7.11 20.21
C ARG A 56 -0.78 8.06 21.26
N GLU A 57 0.50 7.97 21.56
CA GLU A 57 1.14 8.79 22.58
C GLU A 57 2.32 9.58 22.02
N ILE A 58 2.47 10.84 22.45
CA ILE A 58 3.66 11.65 22.13
C ILE A 58 4.68 11.47 23.24
N LEU A 59 5.78 10.79 22.92
CA LEU A 59 6.87 10.50 23.84
C LEU A 59 8.10 11.36 23.54
N TYR A 60 8.88 11.66 24.59
CA TYR A 60 10.19 12.29 24.42
C TYR A 60 11.27 11.22 24.28
N ASN A 61 12.04 11.28 23.20
CA ASN A 61 13.17 10.40 22.99
C ASN A 61 14.48 11.17 23.20
N SER A 62 15.19 10.84 24.27
CA SER A 62 16.44 11.50 24.65
C SER A 62 17.58 11.25 23.64
N ALA A 63 17.62 10.05 23.05
CA ALA A 63 18.65 9.71 22.08
C ALA A 63 18.48 10.48 20.76
N LYS A 64 17.25 10.82 20.38
CA LYS A 64 16.93 11.62 19.19
C LYS A 64 16.77 13.12 19.51
N GLY A 65 16.80 13.52 20.77
CA GLY A 65 16.71 14.90 21.21
C GLY A 65 15.37 15.60 20.95
N GLY A 66 14.27 14.86 20.92
CA GLY A 66 12.97 15.44 20.59
C GLY A 66 11.77 14.54 20.86
N TYR A 67 10.60 15.06 20.56
CA TYR A 67 9.33 14.36 20.68
C TYR A 67 9.02 13.59 19.41
N LEU A 68 8.47 12.38 19.56
CA LEU A 68 7.96 11.57 18.49
C LEU A 68 6.61 10.97 18.91
N LEU A 69 5.82 10.64 17.92
CA LEU A 69 4.60 9.89 18.15
C LEU A 69 5.00 8.43 18.36
N ASP A 70 4.60 7.86 19.52
CA ASP A 70 4.74 6.43 19.75
C ASP A 70 3.68 5.71 18.92
N ASP A 71 4.15 5.06 17.89
CA ASP A 71 3.33 4.29 16.98
C ASP A 71 3.65 2.80 17.20
N THR A 72 3.46 2.31 18.45
CA THR A 72 3.65 0.90 18.80
C THR A 72 2.71 -0.02 17.99
N LEU A 73 1.67 0.55 17.39
CA LEU A 73 0.83 -0.04 16.36
C LEU A 73 1.10 0.66 15.02
N SER A 74 2.37 0.78 14.64
CA SER A 74 2.73 1.43 13.37
C SER A 74 1.89 0.85 12.23
N ARG A 75 0.95 1.66 11.72
CA ARG A 75 0.23 1.36 10.49
C ARG A 75 1.14 1.50 9.26
N PHE A 76 2.33 2.03 9.48
CA PHE A 76 3.30 2.29 8.44
C PHE A 76 4.36 1.20 8.46
N LEU A 77 4.69 0.73 7.28
CA LEU A 77 5.82 -0.17 7.11
C LEU A 77 7.13 0.56 7.46
N THR A 78 8.06 -0.14 8.07
CA THR A 78 9.44 0.35 8.22
C THR A 78 10.11 0.48 6.84
N SER A 79 11.17 1.26 6.74
CA SER A 79 11.93 1.39 5.49
C SER A 79 12.45 0.06 4.95
N SER A 80 12.76 -0.90 5.85
CA SER A 80 13.19 -2.25 5.48
C SER A 80 12.04 -3.10 4.94
N GLU A 81 10.87 -3.01 5.57
CA GLU A 81 9.68 -3.74 5.12
C GLU A 81 9.20 -3.21 3.76
N ILE A 82 9.14 -1.88 3.58
CA ILE A 82 8.75 -1.30 2.29
C ILE A 82 9.75 -1.66 1.19
N LEU A 83 11.05 -1.66 1.49
CA LEU A 83 12.07 -2.10 0.55
C LEU A 83 11.86 -3.56 0.15
N ALA A 84 11.58 -4.45 1.11
CA ALA A 84 11.32 -5.87 0.84
C ALA A 84 10.08 -6.05 -0.05
N VAL A 85 8.98 -5.36 0.27
CA VAL A 85 7.75 -5.38 -0.55
C VAL A 85 8.01 -4.87 -1.96
N CYS A 86 8.72 -3.74 -2.12
CA CYS A 86 9.07 -3.20 -3.43
C CYS A 86 9.91 -4.17 -4.27
N LYS A 87 10.90 -4.85 -3.65
CA LYS A 87 11.72 -5.86 -4.32
C LYS A 87 10.89 -7.06 -4.80
N ILE A 88 9.97 -7.57 -3.94
CA ILE A 88 9.07 -8.67 -4.29
C ILE A 88 8.14 -8.26 -5.44
N LEU A 89 7.55 -7.06 -5.38
CA LEU A 89 6.66 -6.56 -6.43
C LEU A 89 7.38 -6.43 -7.77
N LEU A 90 8.58 -5.85 -7.80
CA LEU A 90 9.37 -5.70 -9.01
C LEU A 90 9.78 -7.06 -9.60
N GLU A 91 10.21 -8.01 -8.74
CA GLU A 91 10.62 -9.33 -9.20
C GLU A 91 9.44 -10.21 -9.62
N SER A 92 8.21 -9.89 -9.15
CA SER A 92 7.00 -10.61 -9.56
C SER A 92 6.72 -10.50 -11.06
N ARG A 93 7.16 -9.41 -11.71
CA ARG A 93 6.97 -9.13 -13.14
C ARG A 93 5.53 -9.34 -13.62
N SER A 94 4.57 -9.16 -12.74
CA SER A 94 3.18 -9.54 -12.96
C SER A 94 2.35 -8.48 -13.67
N MET A 95 2.85 -7.25 -13.74
CA MET A 95 2.09 -6.09 -14.24
C MET A 95 2.89 -5.34 -15.29
N VAL A 96 2.19 -4.62 -16.16
CA VAL A 96 2.84 -3.67 -17.08
C VAL A 96 3.40 -2.48 -16.28
N LYS A 97 4.43 -1.80 -16.81
CA LYS A 97 5.07 -0.64 -16.15
C LYS A 97 4.07 0.44 -15.77
N GLU A 98 3.08 0.66 -16.62
CA GLU A 98 2.03 1.65 -16.41
C GLU A 98 1.14 1.36 -15.18
N GLU A 99 1.06 0.12 -14.72
CA GLU A 99 0.38 -0.28 -13.49
C GLU A 99 1.37 -0.39 -12.33
N MET A 100 2.49 -1.08 -12.52
CA MET A 100 3.48 -1.36 -11.48
C MET A 100 4.10 -0.08 -10.90
N PHE A 101 4.58 0.83 -11.73
CA PHE A 101 5.34 1.98 -11.26
C PHE A 101 4.51 2.98 -10.45
N PRO A 102 3.27 3.34 -10.84
CA PRO A 102 2.42 4.16 -9.99
C PRO A 102 2.06 3.52 -8.64
N ILE A 103 1.91 2.19 -8.58
CA ILE A 103 1.67 1.48 -7.32
C ILE A 103 2.89 1.58 -6.42
N LEU A 104 4.09 1.30 -6.94
CA LEU A 104 5.33 1.43 -6.19
C LEU A 104 5.53 2.86 -5.67
N ASP A 105 5.31 3.86 -6.51
CA ASP A 105 5.48 5.27 -6.13
C ASP A 105 4.49 5.67 -5.02
N LYS A 106 3.23 5.25 -5.10
CA LYS A 106 2.22 5.46 -4.05
C LYS A 106 2.59 4.74 -2.75
N LEU A 107 3.02 3.48 -2.85
CA LEU A 107 3.39 2.66 -1.70
C LEU A 107 4.59 3.27 -0.96
N ILE A 108 5.63 3.66 -1.69
CA ILE A 108 6.81 4.31 -1.13
C ILE A 108 6.43 5.65 -0.46
N LEU A 109 5.64 6.47 -1.15
CA LEU A 109 5.23 7.78 -0.63
C LEU A 109 4.35 7.66 0.63
N ALA A 110 3.44 6.71 0.66
CA ALA A 110 2.51 6.54 1.78
C ALA A 110 3.14 5.89 3.01
N CYS A 111 4.11 4.99 2.80
CA CYS A 111 4.63 4.14 3.86
C CYS A 111 6.05 4.48 4.31
N THR A 112 6.78 5.33 3.58
CA THR A 112 8.17 5.67 3.91
C THR A 112 8.26 7.03 4.59
N PRO A 113 9.00 7.17 5.73
CA PRO A 113 9.31 8.47 6.30
C PRO A 113 10.02 9.37 5.29
N LEU A 114 9.72 10.67 5.30
CA LEU A 114 10.20 11.63 4.30
C LEU A 114 11.73 11.69 4.18
N ASP A 115 12.44 11.54 5.30
CA ASP A 115 13.89 11.51 5.38
C ASP A 115 14.53 10.27 4.73
N ARG A 116 13.77 9.18 4.55
CA ARG A 116 14.20 7.91 3.97
C ARG A 116 13.73 7.67 2.55
N LEU A 117 12.83 8.51 2.06
CA LEU A 117 12.14 8.31 0.78
C LEU A 117 13.10 8.18 -0.40
N ASN A 118 14.10 9.04 -0.48
CA ASN A 118 15.11 8.98 -1.54
C ASN A 118 15.98 7.72 -1.41
N GLN A 119 16.36 7.35 -0.20
CA GLN A 119 17.14 6.13 0.04
C GLN A 119 16.43 4.89 -0.46
N VAL A 120 15.12 4.75 -0.18
CA VAL A 120 14.34 3.60 -0.68
C VAL A 120 14.25 3.61 -2.20
N LYS A 121 14.00 4.77 -2.81
CA LYS A 121 13.97 4.92 -4.28
C LYS A 121 15.29 4.53 -4.93
N ASP A 122 16.42 4.96 -4.36
CA ASP A 122 17.75 4.65 -4.87
C ASP A 122 18.03 3.14 -4.80
N LEU A 123 17.62 2.48 -3.69
CA LEU A 123 17.84 1.06 -3.48
C LEU A 123 17.05 0.15 -4.44
N ILE A 124 15.96 0.65 -5.03
CA ILE A 124 15.16 -0.10 -6.03
C ILE A 124 15.37 0.40 -7.46
N SER A 125 16.20 1.41 -7.65
CA SER A 125 16.37 2.07 -8.97
C SER A 125 16.85 1.12 -10.05
N ASN A 126 17.77 0.21 -9.70
CA ASN A 126 18.31 -0.76 -10.65
C ASN A 126 17.24 -1.75 -11.13
N GLU A 127 16.47 -2.35 -10.23
CA GLU A 127 15.40 -3.28 -10.59
C GLU A 127 14.28 -2.56 -11.37
N ARG A 128 13.97 -1.32 -10.98
CA ARG A 128 12.99 -0.50 -11.70
C ARG A 128 13.45 -0.21 -13.14
N PHE A 129 14.74 0.10 -13.33
CA PHE A 129 15.32 0.34 -14.66
C PHE A 129 15.28 -0.91 -15.54
N HIS A 130 15.65 -2.06 -14.97
CA HIS A 130 15.69 -3.34 -15.67
C HIS A 130 14.37 -4.13 -15.61
N TYR A 131 13.28 -3.51 -15.16
CA TYR A 131 12.00 -4.18 -15.05
C TYR A 131 11.52 -4.71 -16.39
N VAL A 132 11.25 -6.01 -16.45
CA VAL A 132 10.73 -6.69 -17.64
C VAL A 132 9.22 -6.86 -17.47
N GLU A 133 8.46 -6.30 -18.38
CA GLU A 133 7.00 -6.43 -18.38
C GLU A 133 6.55 -7.82 -18.84
N PRO A 134 5.38 -8.28 -18.38
CA PRO A 134 4.79 -9.51 -18.91
C PRO A 134 4.49 -9.37 -20.40
N GLN A 135 4.71 -10.47 -21.16
CA GLN A 135 4.58 -10.46 -22.64
C GLN A 135 3.17 -10.12 -23.14
N HIS A 136 2.13 -10.35 -22.33
CA HIS A 136 0.76 -10.04 -22.74
C HIS A 136 0.47 -8.54 -22.88
N GLY A 137 1.26 -7.66 -22.25
CA GLY A 137 1.14 -6.20 -22.33
C GLY A 137 -0.20 -5.61 -21.90
N ARG A 138 -1.03 -6.35 -21.19
CA ARG A 138 -2.39 -5.94 -20.78
C ARG A 138 -2.43 -5.46 -19.36
N LYS A 139 -3.19 -4.40 -19.11
CA LYS A 139 -3.58 -3.94 -17.78
C LYS A 139 -4.69 -4.85 -17.25
N PHE A 140 -4.66 -5.16 -15.95
CA PHE A 140 -5.64 -6.07 -15.38
C PHE A 140 -6.00 -5.78 -13.91
N ILE A 141 -5.45 -4.74 -13.29
CA ILE A 141 -5.74 -4.43 -11.87
C ILE A 141 -7.24 -4.21 -11.64
N GLU A 142 -7.91 -3.47 -12.53
CA GLU A 142 -9.36 -3.27 -12.44
C GLU A 142 -10.11 -4.59 -12.57
N SER A 143 -9.67 -5.46 -13.49
CA SER A 143 -10.27 -6.80 -13.62
C SER A 143 -10.05 -7.66 -12.38
N LEU A 144 -8.90 -7.56 -11.69
CA LEU A 144 -8.70 -8.25 -10.41
C LEU A 144 -9.70 -7.77 -9.35
N TRP A 145 -9.97 -6.47 -9.31
CA TRP A 145 -10.94 -5.91 -8.38
C TRP A 145 -12.37 -6.38 -8.70
N GLU A 146 -12.77 -6.34 -9.96
CA GLU A 146 -14.08 -6.83 -10.42
C GLU A 146 -14.26 -8.30 -10.09
N ILE A 147 -13.27 -9.16 -10.37
CA ILE A 147 -13.29 -10.58 -10.04
C ILE A 147 -13.37 -10.78 -8.53
N GLY A 148 -12.57 -10.05 -7.73
CA GLY A 148 -12.59 -10.12 -6.27
C GLY A 148 -13.98 -9.78 -5.71
N THR A 149 -14.59 -8.73 -6.23
CA THR A 149 -15.95 -8.32 -5.86
C THR A 149 -17.00 -9.37 -6.24
N ALA A 150 -16.86 -10.01 -7.40
CA ALA A 150 -17.77 -11.08 -7.82
C ALA A 150 -17.63 -12.32 -6.92
N ILE A 151 -16.40 -12.67 -6.51
CA ILE A 151 -16.16 -13.76 -5.54
C ILE A 151 -16.83 -13.46 -4.20
N GLU A 152 -16.64 -12.25 -3.65
CA GLU A 152 -17.22 -11.85 -2.37
C GLU A 152 -18.75 -11.90 -2.37
N ASN A 153 -19.36 -11.47 -3.48
CA ASN A 153 -20.83 -11.41 -3.62
C ASN A 153 -21.43 -12.68 -4.24
N HIS A 154 -20.66 -13.72 -4.50
CA HIS A 154 -21.09 -14.96 -5.17
C HIS A 154 -21.79 -14.70 -6.51
N ASN A 155 -21.30 -13.74 -7.28
CA ASN A 155 -21.86 -13.36 -8.56
C ASN A 155 -21.28 -14.19 -9.70
N LEU A 156 -22.13 -14.56 -10.65
CA LEU A 156 -21.69 -15.09 -11.93
C LEU A 156 -21.07 -13.98 -12.77
N MET A 157 -20.07 -14.33 -13.56
CA MET A 157 -19.40 -13.44 -14.49
C MET A 157 -19.38 -14.04 -15.89
N GLU A 158 -19.51 -13.20 -16.90
CA GLU A 158 -19.22 -13.57 -18.28
C GLU A 158 -17.77 -13.22 -18.59
N ILE A 159 -16.98 -14.20 -19.04
CA ILE A 159 -15.61 -14.01 -19.47
C ILE A 159 -15.44 -14.34 -20.95
N THR A 160 -14.62 -13.52 -21.60
CA THR A 160 -14.16 -13.79 -22.96
C THR A 160 -12.69 -14.18 -22.91
N TYR A 161 -12.36 -15.38 -23.31
CA TYR A 161 -10.98 -15.87 -23.31
C TYR A 161 -10.60 -16.55 -24.62
N CYS A 162 -9.31 -16.50 -24.93
CA CYS A 162 -8.74 -17.15 -26.09
C CYS A 162 -8.04 -18.45 -25.63
N ARG A 163 -8.34 -19.56 -26.28
CA ARG A 163 -7.64 -20.82 -26.02
C ARG A 163 -6.20 -20.77 -26.49
N THR A 164 -5.27 -21.27 -25.69
CA THR A 164 -3.84 -21.33 -26.00
C THR A 164 -3.56 -22.18 -27.24
N HIS A 165 -4.37 -23.21 -27.49
CA HIS A 165 -4.30 -24.07 -28.66
C HIS A 165 -5.55 -23.85 -29.53
N GLY A 166 -5.38 -23.19 -30.67
CA GLY A 166 -6.44 -23.01 -31.68
C GLY A 166 -6.94 -21.59 -31.92
N GLY A 167 -6.54 -20.60 -31.13
CA GLY A 167 -6.85 -19.19 -31.38
C GLY A 167 -8.33 -18.78 -31.30
N GLU A 168 -9.25 -19.72 -30.96
CA GLU A 168 -10.67 -19.42 -30.86
C GLU A 168 -10.99 -18.64 -29.58
N THR A 169 -11.64 -17.51 -29.77
CA THR A 169 -12.21 -16.74 -28.66
C THR A 169 -13.52 -17.38 -28.22
N ARG A 170 -13.68 -17.61 -26.93
CA ARG A 170 -14.91 -18.18 -26.34
C ARG A 170 -15.43 -17.30 -25.23
N VAL A 171 -16.75 -17.21 -25.17
CA VAL A 171 -17.48 -16.59 -24.08
C VAL A 171 -18.00 -17.69 -23.14
N ARG A 172 -17.86 -17.50 -21.84
CA ARG A 172 -18.32 -18.42 -20.82
C ARG A 172 -18.89 -17.65 -19.65
N THR A 173 -20.01 -18.13 -19.14
CA THR A 173 -20.49 -17.76 -17.81
C THR A 173 -19.77 -18.62 -16.78
N ILE A 174 -19.20 -18.01 -15.77
CA ILE A 174 -18.42 -18.67 -14.72
C ILE A 174 -18.87 -18.19 -13.34
N GLU A 175 -18.69 -19.05 -12.36
CA GLU A 175 -18.74 -18.73 -10.94
C GLU A 175 -17.30 -18.62 -10.43
N PRO A 176 -16.76 -17.41 -10.23
CA PRO A 176 -15.39 -17.22 -9.77
C PRO A 176 -15.29 -17.63 -8.30
N VAL A 177 -14.25 -18.38 -7.92
CA VAL A 177 -14.05 -18.87 -6.56
C VAL A 177 -12.70 -18.46 -5.95
N GLY A 178 -11.75 -18.02 -6.74
CA GLY A 178 -10.46 -17.60 -6.22
C GLY A 178 -9.55 -16.98 -7.28
N ILE A 179 -8.65 -16.13 -6.80
CA ILE A 179 -7.55 -15.56 -7.59
C ILE A 179 -6.26 -16.08 -7.00
N LEU A 180 -5.42 -16.68 -7.83
CA LEU A 180 -4.12 -17.24 -7.47
C LEU A 180 -3.03 -16.48 -8.20
N PHE A 181 -1.87 -16.29 -7.55
CA PHE A 181 -0.68 -15.76 -8.21
C PHE A 181 0.41 -16.81 -8.21
N SER A 182 0.92 -17.15 -9.38
CA SER A 182 2.03 -18.09 -9.55
C SER A 182 2.78 -17.80 -10.85
N GLU A 183 4.09 -17.97 -10.83
CA GLU A 183 4.95 -17.91 -12.01
C GLU A 183 4.71 -16.67 -12.90
N TYR A 184 4.65 -15.48 -12.28
CA TYR A 184 4.44 -14.18 -12.94
C TYR A 184 3.01 -13.89 -13.42
N TYR A 185 2.05 -14.81 -13.21
CA TYR A 185 0.68 -14.66 -13.69
C TYR A 185 -0.35 -14.75 -12.58
N PHE A 186 -1.46 -14.07 -12.78
CA PHE A 186 -2.67 -14.26 -11.99
C PHE A 186 -3.57 -15.28 -12.69
N TYR A 187 -4.04 -16.24 -11.93
CA TYR A 187 -4.93 -17.30 -12.39
C TYR A 187 -6.28 -17.13 -11.72
N LEU A 188 -7.35 -17.25 -12.53
CA LEU A 188 -8.71 -17.28 -12.04
C LEU A 188 -9.16 -18.74 -11.88
N ALA A 189 -9.47 -19.13 -10.66
CA ALA A 189 -10.17 -20.38 -10.39
C ALA A 189 -11.69 -20.14 -10.43
N ALA A 190 -12.40 -20.92 -11.22
CA ALA A 190 -13.84 -20.73 -11.39
C ALA A 190 -14.53 -22.03 -11.81
N PHE A 191 -15.80 -22.16 -11.45
CA PHE A 191 -16.68 -23.18 -12.03
C PHE A 191 -17.30 -22.61 -13.31
N ILE A 192 -17.42 -23.44 -14.34
CA ILE A 192 -18.09 -23.06 -15.59
C ILE A 192 -19.57 -23.45 -15.45
N GLU A 193 -20.46 -22.49 -15.67
CA GLU A 193 -21.90 -22.75 -15.64
C GLU A 193 -22.32 -23.72 -16.77
N GLY A 194 -23.26 -24.60 -16.46
CA GLY A 194 -23.82 -25.55 -17.44
C GLY A 194 -22.93 -26.75 -17.77
N ILE A 195 -21.79 -26.93 -17.08
CA ILE A 195 -21.00 -28.14 -17.20
C ILE A 195 -21.57 -29.24 -16.30
N ASP A 196 -21.79 -30.42 -16.90
CA ASP A 196 -22.14 -31.63 -16.20
C ASP A 196 -20.98 -32.06 -15.29
N LYS A 197 -21.09 -31.78 -14.00
CA LYS A 197 -20.06 -32.09 -13.00
C LYS A 197 -19.75 -33.57 -12.92
N ASP A 198 -20.75 -34.44 -13.13
CA ASP A 198 -20.59 -35.90 -13.07
C ASP A 198 -19.79 -36.46 -14.26
N LYS A 199 -19.80 -35.75 -15.38
CA LYS A 199 -18.96 -36.09 -16.56
C LYS A 199 -17.52 -35.66 -16.44
N HIS A 200 -17.23 -34.55 -15.75
CA HIS A 200 -15.92 -33.95 -15.68
C HIS A 200 -15.13 -34.38 -14.43
N PHE A 201 -15.80 -34.65 -13.34
CA PHE A 201 -15.20 -35.12 -12.10
C PHE A 201 -15.50 -36.60 -11.90
N LYS A 202 -14.78 -37.45 -12.61
CA LYS A 202 -14.94 -38.93 -12.45
C LYS A 202 -14.41 -39.46 -11.13
N ASN A 203 -13.69 -38.65 -10.36
CA ASN A 203 -13.20 -38.96 -9.02
C ASN A 203 -13.51 -37.80 -8.10
N PRO A 204 -14.23 -38.02 -6.96
CA PRO A 204 -14.44 -36.98 -5.96
C PRO A 204 -13.16 -36.52 -5.24
N GLN A 205 -12.00 -37.08 -5.58
CA GLN A 205 -10.66 -36.79 -5.01
C GLN A 205 -9.70 -36.11 -6.01
N ASP A 206 -10.11 -35.84 -7.23
CA ASP A 206 -9.32 -35.13 -8.24
C ASP A 206 -9.65 -33.64 -8.28
#